data_ddc5fae525f2b20d0eea3fe0942f90ef
#
_entry.id   ddc5fae525f2b20d0eea3fe0942f90ef
#
_cell.length_a   1.000
_cell.length_b   1.000
_cell.length_c   1.000
_cell.angle_alpha   90.00
_cell.angle_beta   90.00
_cell.angle_gamma   90.00
#
_symmetry.space_group_name_H-M   'P 1'
#
loop_
_entity.id
_entity.type
_entity.pdbx_description
1 polymer ?
#
loop_
_entity_poly.entity_id
_entity_poly.type
_entity_poly.pdbx_seq_one_letter_code
_entity_poly.pdbx_strand_id
1 'polypeptide(L)'
;MKNNRTPIAFALLALVLVGAMFYYVYDSRKSTYDWEESGWKKKGYAESSDQPYGTSVLHRLLGNYFDGRKRIDLKKDVAKELPLDSTTTGHNYVFVGEAIYMDSAGTKRLLDFVAAGNTAFIASKTIPFDLMSLVYFEECYDAPWTDYSTHEDSFASLSLRNPDLSNSTANFFFSQQNQPKPYRWHYVPIEYFCDELPQHPLGYLNGEWVNFAAFPHGKGRFLLHTTPIAFSNFSVLRPETRRYVEGVLAQLSTGNIYWDAVSRVPEAVGRRRNGSDFSNRDYDDEHLLSYILKQPALAWAWYLLAALAIVWLVFRAKRRQRIIPILPKNENSSHEFISTIAHLHFREKNYAGLSAQGMRHFLAQLRERYGLVAPMDPESGLPRTDDDFFHKLAARAEVPEPEARRIFSLHADTQQYEPSEKRAMDLHLAMEAFLSAAK
;
A
#
# COMPACT_ATOMS: atom_id res chain seq x y z
N MET A 1 -22.31 15.30 -38.59
CA MET A 1 -22.49 15.02 -37.15
C MET A 1 -21.74 13.76 -36.82
N LYS A 2 -20.49 13.86 -36.35
CA LYS A 2 -19.64 12.73 -35.99
C LYS A 2 -19.99 12.25 -34.56
N ASN A 3 -20.34 10.97 -34.48
CA ASN A 3 -20.89 10.28 -33.34
C ASN A 3 -19.98 10.33 -32.10
N ASN A 4 -20.29 11.23 -31.12
CA ASN A 4 -19.55 11.40 -29.86
C ASN A 4 -19.88 10.32 -28.81
N ARG A 5 -20.44 9.17 -29.22
CA ARG A 5 -20.84 8.10 -28.30
C ARG A 5 -19.68 7.18 -27.89
N THR A 6 -18.59 7.14 -28.67
CA THR A 6 -17.45 6.25 -28.42
C THR A 6 -16.68 6.54 -27.12
N PRO A 7 -16.34 7.80 -26.74
CA PRO A 7 -15.60 8.02 -25.51
C PRO A 7 -16.40 7.74 -24.24
N ILE A 8 -17.72 7.94 -24.28
CA ILE A 8 -18.61 7.63 -23.15
C ILE A 8 -18.73 6.12 -22.95
N ALA A 9 -18.85 5.36 -24.05
CA ALA A 9 -18.88 3.89 -24.01
C ALA A 9 -17.56 3.31 -23.46
N PHE A 10 -16.40 3.86 -23.84
CA PHE A 10 -15.10 3.46 -23.30
C PHE A 10 -14.95 3.81 -21.81
N ALA A 11 -15.45 4.96 -21.36
CA ALA A 11 -15.43 5.34 -19.95
C ALA A 11 -16.32 4.42 -19.10
N LEU A 12 -17.51 4.08 -19.59
CA LEU A 12 -18.40 3.12 -18.93
C LEU A 12 -17.80 1.71 -18.88
N LEU A 13 -17.19 1.26 -19.98
CA LEU A 13 -16.51 -0.04 -20.02
C LEU A 13 -15.33 -0.09 -19.04
N ALA A 14 -14.52 0.97 -18.96
CA ALA A 14 -13.43 1.08 -18.01
C ALA A 14 -13.93 1.04 -16.56
N LEU A 15 -15.04 1.72 -16.26
CA LEU A 15 -15.65 1.75 -14.92
C LEU A 15 -16.21 0.37 -14.54
N VAL A 16 -16.81 -0.35 -15.47
CA VAL A 16 -17.27 -1.73 -15.27
C VAL A 16 -16.10 -2.69 -15.06
N LEU A 17 -15.01 -2.55 -15.83
CA LEU A 17 -13.80 -3.37 -15.65
C LEU A 17 -13.11 -3.11 -14.30
N VAL A 18 -13.01 -1.85 -13.88
CA VAL A 18 -12.50 -1.49 -12.56
C VAL A 18 -13.41 -2.05 -11.47
N GLY A 19 -14.73 -1.94 -11.60
CA GLY A 19 -15.69 -2.53 -10.67
C GLY A 19 -15.59 -4.05 -10.61
N ALA A 20 -15.46 -4.72 -11.75
CA ALA A 20 -15.28 -6.18 -11.84
C ALA A 20 -13.92 -6.61 -11.22
N MET A 21 -12.86 -5.84 -11.45
CA MET A 21 -11.56 -6.09 -10.85
C MET A 21 -11.60 -5.92 -9.32
N PHE A 22 -12.24 -4.87 -8.80
CA PHE A 22 -12.46 -4.71 -7.36
C PHE A 22 -13.31 -5.84 -6.78
N TYR A 23 -14.39 -6.25 -7.46
CA TYR A 23 -15.21 -7.37 -7.05
C TYR A 23 -14.41 -8.67 -7.04
N TYR A 24 -13.63 -8.96 -8.08
CA TYR A 24 -12.77 -10.15 -8.16
C TYR A 24 -11.70 -10.17 -7.06
N VAL A 25 -11.00 -9.04 -6.82
CA VAL A 25 -10.02 -8.92 -5.73
C VAL A 25 -10.69 -9.05 -4.36
N TYR A 26 -11.90 -8.53 -4.20
CA TYR A 26 -12.67 -8.66 -2.96
C TYR A 26 -13.14 -10.11 -2.73
N ASP A 27 -13.60 -10.78 -3.77
CA ASP A 27 -14.12 -12.16 -3.71
C ASP A 27 -12.98 -13.19 -3.59
N SER A 28 -11.86 -12.98 -4.28
CA SER A 28 -10.66 -13.84 -4.17
C SER A 28 -9.97 -13.77 -2.80
N ARG A 29 -10.23 -12.72 -2.02
CA ARG A 29 -9.77 -12.61 -0.62
C ARG A 29 -10.66 -13.32 0.39
N LYS A 30 -11.81 -13.85 -0.03
CA LYS A 30 -12.63 -14.69 0.83
C LYS A 30 -12.02 -16.09 0.95
N SER A 31 -10.99 -16.20 1.79
CA SER A 31 -10.63 -17.50 2.35
C SER A 31 -11.86 -18.09 3.03
N THR A 32 -12.11 -19.38 2.86
CA THR A 32 -13.19 -20.10 3.58
C THR A 32 -13.02 -19.95 5.09
N TYR A 33 -11.79 -19.73 5.55
CA TYR A 33 -11.42 -19.47 6.93
C TYR A 33 -10.75 -18.10 7.05
N ASP A 34 -11.21 -17.36 8.05
CA ASP A 34 -10.63 -16.10 8.43
C ASP A 34 -9.52 -16.33 9.47
N TRP A 35 -8.27 -16.04 9.08
CA TRP A 35 -7.08 -16.19 9.91
C TRP A 35 -6.62 -14.87 10.53
N GLU A 36 -7.46 -13.86 10.53
CA GLU A 36 -7.22 -12.61 11.26
C GLU A 36 -7.91 -12.70 12.62
N GLU A 37 -7.17 -12.45 13.70
CA GLU A 37 -7.71 -12.47 15.06
C GLU A 37 -8.76 -11.38 15.24
N SER A 38 -8.52 -10.20 14.69
CA SER A 38 -9.49 -9.11 14.71
C SER A 38 -9.39 -8.21 13.48
N GLY A 39 -10.44 -7.45 13.28
CA GLY A 39 -10.52 -6.36 12.31
C GLY A 39 -11.75 -5.51 12.62
N TRP A 40 -11.79 -4.28 12.14
CA TRP A 40 -12.90 -3.34 12.36
C TRP A 40 -14.28 -3.90 11.94
N LYS A 41 -14.32 -4.89 11.05
CA LYS A 41 -15.54 -5.54 10.57
C LYS A 41 -15.72 -6.96 11.08
N LYS A 42 -14.71 -7.53 11.73
CA LYS A 42 -14.68 -8.93 12.13
C LYS A 42 -14.55 -9.01 13.63
N LYS A 43 -15.51 -9.63 14.28
CA LYS A 43 -15.47 -9.88 15.71
C LYS A 43 -14.62 -11.14 15.93
N GLY A 44 -13.32 -10.98 16.11
CA GLY A 44 -12.47 -12.03 16.64
C GLY A 44 -13.03 -12.51 17.98
N TYR A 45 -12.86 -13.78 18.28
CA TYR A 45 -13.32 -14.43 19.54
C TYR A 45 -14.84 -14.37 19.79
N ALA A 46 -15.65 -14.14 18.74
CA ALA A 46 -17.09 -14.15 18.90
C ALA A 46 -17.61 -15.58 19.21
N GLU A 47 -18.51 -15.68 20.18
CA GLU A 47 -19.15 -16.93 20.61
C GLU A 47 -20.04 -17.57 19.54
N SER A 48 -20.49 -16.81 18.58
CA SER A 48 -21.28 -17.26 17.42
C SER A 48 -20.43 -17.61 16.19
N SER A 49 -19.10 -17.39 16.24
CA SER A 49 -18.22 -17.60 15.12
C SER A 49 -17.61 -18.98 15.11
N ASP A 50 -17.82 -19.74 14.02
CA ASP A 50 -17.17 -21.04 13.78
C ASP A 50 -15.81 -20.89 13.07
N GLN A 51 -15.34 -19.66 12.86
CA GLN A 51 -14.01 -19.39 12.29
C GLN A 51 -12.88 -19.81 13.23
N PRO A 52 -11.65 -19.99 12.75
CA PRO A 52 -10.53 -20.44 13.58
C PRO A 52 -10.32 -19.64 14.87
N TYR A 53 -10.45 -18.32 14.80
CA TYR A 53 -10.34 -17.44 15.98
C TYR A 53 -11.67 -17.09 16.64
N GLY A 54 -12.76 -17.75 16.27
CA GLY A 54 -14.00 -17.73 17.04
C GLY A 54 -13.89 -18.53 18.34
N THR A 55 -14.89 -18.43 19.21
CA THR A 55 -14.97 -19.15 20.49
C THR A 55 -16.22 -20.00 20.60
N SER A 56 -16.90 -20.32 19.49
CA SER A 56 -18.16 -21.09 19.52
C SER A 56 -18.01 -22.48 20.17
N VAL A 57 -16.86 -23.12 19.98
CA VAL A 57 -16.57 -24.44 20.59
C VAL A 57 -16.44 -24.30 22.09
N LEU A 58 -15.62 -23.39 22.59
CA LEU A 58 -15.45 -23.13 24.02
C LEU A 58 -16.78 -22.73 24.68
N HIS A 59 -17.50 -21.81 24.01
CA HIS A 59 -18.80 -21.34 24.49
C HIS A 59 -19.82 -22.47 24.63
N ARG A 60 -19.87 -23.44 23.69
CA ARG A 60 -20.70 -24.64 23.77
C ARG A 60 -20.23 -25.58 24.87
N LEU A 61 -18.94 -25.81 25.03
CA LEU A 61 -18.36 -26.64 26.05
C LEU A 61 -18.72 -26.12 27.45
N LEU A 62 -18.55 -24.82 27.70
CA LEU A 62 -18.90 -24.20 28.98
C LEU A 62 -20.39 -24.31 29.32
N GLY A 63 -21.27 -24.41 28.32
CA GLY A 63 -22.70 -24.60 28.50
C GLY A 63 -23.13 -26.04 28.85
N ASN A 64 -22.38 -27.03 28.36
CA ASN A 64 -22.81 -28.42 28.35
C ASN A 64 -21.95 -29.38 29.23
N TYR A 65 -20.69 -28.99 29.48
CA TYR A 65 -19.70 -29.91 30.08
C TYR A 65 -19.67 -29.88 31.60
N PHE A 66 -20.23 -28.83 32.21
CA PHE A 66 -20.21 -28.68 33.66
C PHE A 66 -21.61 -28.97 34.22
N ASP A 67 -21.83 -30.18 34.74
CA ASP A 67 -23.10 -30.57 35.35
C ASP A 67 -23.53 -29.60 36.46
N GLY A 68 -24.79 -29.16 36.39
CA GLY A 68 -25.39 -28.25 37.37
C GLY A 68 -25.06 -26.76 37.22
N ARG A 69 -24.18 -26.38 36.28
CA ARG A 69 -23.84 -24.99 36.03
C ARG A 69 -24.67 -24.44 34.86
N LYS A 70 -25.14 -23.19 35.00
CA LYS A 70 -25.80 -22.47 33.91
C LYS A 70 -24.82 -21.46 33.31
N ARG A 71 -24.71 -21.44 31.97
CA ARG A 71 -24.07 -20.37 31.27
C ARG A 71 -25.12 -19.29 30.96
N ILE A 72 -24.78 -18.05 31.29
CA ILE A 72 -25.61 -16.85 31.11
C ILE A 72 -24.79 -15.88 30.27
N ASP A 73 -25.29 -15.53 29.09
CA ASP A 73 -24.57 -14.61 28.19
C ASP A 73 -24.94 -13.15 28.50
N LEU A 74 -23.94 -12.35 28.84
CA LEU A 74 -24.09 -10.90 28.99
C LEU A 74 -24.10 -10.26 27.58
N LYS A 75 -25.19 -9.58 27.23
CA LYS A 75 -25.41 -9.13 25.83
C LYS A 75 -25.49 -7.61 25.65
N LYS A 76 -25.73 -6.88 26.71
CA LYS A 76 -25.98 -5.42 26.62
C LYS A 76 -25.03 -4.60 27.47
N ASP A 77 -24.93 -4.91 28.76
CA ASP A 77 -24.23 -4.05 29.71
C ASP A 77 -23.80 -4.88 30.93
N VAL A 78 -22.51 -4.98 31.18
CA VAL A 78 -21.96 -5.74 32.32
C VAL A 78 -22.42 -5.14 33.63
N ALA A 79 -22.51 -3.82 33.74
CA ALA A 79 -22.94 -3.15 34.97
C ALA A 79 -24.38 -3.53 35.40
N LYS A 80 -25.25 -3.85 34.42
CA LYS A 80 -26.67 -4.17 34.68
C LYS A 80 -26.95 -5.66 34.75
N GLU A 81 -26.24 -6.44 33.93
CA GLU A 81 -26.55 -7.88 33.76
C GLU A 81 -25.76 -8.79 34.72
N LEU A 82 -24.58 -8.34 35.20
CA LEU A 82 -23.81 -9.10 36.16
C LEU A 82 -24.46 -8.96 37.57
N PRO A 83 -24.88 -10.08 38.22
CA PRO A 83 -25.55 -10.00 39.52
C PRO A 83 -24.61 -9.50 40.63
N LEU A 84 -25.20 -8.82 41.61
CA LEU A 84 -24.47 -8.33 42.79
C LEU A 84 -25.23 -8.67 44.07
N ASP A 85 -25.83 -9.83 44.15
CA ASP A 85 -26.50 -10.26 45.36
C ASP A 85 -25.49 -10.86 46.35
N SER A 86 -25.59 -10.50 47.62
CA SER A 86 -24.71 -11.00 48.66
C SER A 86 -24.78 -12.54 48.88
N THR A 87 -25.77 -13.19 48.27
CA THR A 87 -25.96 -14.64 48.26
C THR A 87 -25.28 -15.30 47.05
N THR A 88 -24.80 -14.52 46.08
CA THR A 88 -24.24 -14.97 44.82
C THR A 88 -22.73 -15.16 44.97
N THR A 89 -22.29 -16.27 45.52
CA THR A 89 -20.86 -16.59 45.72
C THR A 89 -20.48 -17.83 44.94
N GLY A 90 -19.21 -17.93 44.55
CA GLY A 90 -18.67 -19.08 43.82
C GLY A 90 -19.06 -19.13 42.34
N HIS A 91 -19.56 -18.05 41.77
CA HIS A 91 -19.85 -17.93 40.34
C HIS A 91 -18.64 -17.45 39.57
N ASN A 92 -18.72 -17.51 38.23
CA ASN A 92 -17.62 -17.17 37.34
C ASN A 92 -18.08 -16.12 36.33
N TYR A 93 -17.28 -15.06 36.17
CA TYR A 93 -17.30 -14.22 35.02
C TYR A 93 -16.23 -14.70 34.05
N VAL A 94 -16.56 -14.83 32.76
CA VAL A 94 -15.64 -15.36 31.75
C VAL A 94 -15.61 -14.40 30.54
N PHE A 95 -14.41 -13.90 30.23
CA PHE A 95 -14.10 -13.08 29.06
C PHE A 95 -12.98 -13.72 28.25
N VAL A 96 -13.16 -13.80 26.93
CA VAL A 96 -12.12 -14.19 25.97
C VAL A 96 -12.15 -13.22 24.77
N GLY A 97 -11.03 -12.56 24.52
CA GLY A 97 -10.94 -11.60 23.44
C GLY A 97 -9.54 -11.01 23.31
N GLU A 98 -9.25 -10.28 22.23
CA GLU A 98 -7.97 -9.60 22.10
C GLU A 98 -7.77 -8.55 23.18
N ALA A 99 -8.77 -7.72 23.40
CA ALA A 99 -8.77 -6.74 24.48
C ALA A 99 -10.15 -6.64 25.12
N ILE A 100 -10.13 -6.39 26.42
CA ILE A 100 -11.33 -6.11 27.20
C ILE A 100 -11.43 -4.60 27.43
N TYR A 101 -12.62 -4.04 27.22
CA TYR A 101 -12.90 -2.64 27.54
C TYR A 101 -14.28 -2.52 28.18
N MET A 102 -14.33 -1.92 29.34
CA MET A 102 -15.56 -1.58 30.08
C MET A 102 -15.55 -0.10 30.41
N ASP A 103 -16.72 0.44 30.64
CA ASP A 103 -16.85 1.73 31.31
C ASP A 103 -16.62 1.60 32.82
N SER A 104 -16.47 2.70 33.51
CA SER A 104 -16.21 2.72 34.95
C SER A 104 -17.32 2.02 35.76
N ALA A 105 -18.57 2.03 35.27
CA ALA A 105 -19.68 1.34 35.95
C ALA A 105 -19.57 -0.18 35.81
N GLY A 106 -19.22 -0.68 34.62
CA GLY A 106 -18.97 -2.09 34.35
C GLY A 106 -17.76 -2.61 35.12
N THR A 107 -16.66 -1.85 35.13
CA THR A 107 -15.45 -2.21 35.90
C THR A 107 -15.75 -2.30 37.39
N LYS A 108 -16.41 -1.28 37.95
CA LYS A 108 -16.82 -1.30 39.35
C LYS A 108 -17.72 -2.51 39.69
N ARG A 109 -18.69 -2.80 38.83
CA ARG A 109 -19.57 -3.99 39.01
C ARG A 109 -18.76 -5.27 38.99
N LEU A 110 -17.78 -5.41 38.13
CA LEU A 110 -16.91 -6.59 38.06
C LEU A 110 -16.04 -6.72 39.31
N LEU A 111 -15.45 -5.62 39.80
CA LEU A 111 -14.69 -5.59 41.06
C LEU A 111 -15.57 -6.00 42.25
N ASP A 112 -16.75 -5.42 42.37
CA ASP A 112 -17.71 -5.74 43.46
C ASP A 112 -18.18 -7.22 43.39
N PHE A 113 -18.40 -7.73 42.16
CA PHE A 113 -18.77 -9.13 41.94
C PHE A 113 -17.66 -10.08 42.42
N VAL A 114 -16.41 -9.79 42.08
CA VAL A 114 -15.27 -10.63 42.55
C VAL A 114 -15.07 -10.46 44.04
N ALA A 115 -15.13 -9.25 44.58
CA ALA A 115 -14.96 -9.01 46.03
C ALA A 115 -16.00 -9.76 46.87
N ALA A 116 -17.20 -10.02 46.34
CA ALA A 116 -18.24 -10.81 46.97
C ALA A 116 -17.89 -12.32 47.13
N GLY A 117 -16.85 -12.83 46.46
CA GLY A 117 -16.41 -14.22 46.54
C GLY A 117 -16.58 -15.00 45.22
N ASN A 118 -16.60 -14.32 44.11
CA ASN A 118 -16.71 -14.90 42.78
C ASN A 118 -15.34 -14.89 42.06
N THR A 119 -15.25 -15.60 40.93
CA THR A 119 -14.04 -15.68 40.11
C THR A 119 -14.27 -14.95 38.81
N ALA A 120 -13.34 -14.07 38.40
CA ALA A 120 -13.32 -13.51 37.07
C ALA A 120 -12.15 -14.07 36.26
N PHE A 121 -12.45 -14.81 35.20
CA PHE A 121 -11.47 -15.27 34.23
C PHE A 121 -11.45 -14.33 33.02
N ILE A 122 -10.29 -13.74 32.74
CA ILE A 122 -10.09 -12.78 31.65
C ILE A 122 -8.90 -13.24 30.81
N ALA A 123 -9.19 -13.74 29.61
CA ALA A 123 -8.18 -14.02 28.60
C ALA A 123 -8.11 -12.87 27.60
N SER A 124 -7.06 -12.04 27.70
CA SER A 124 -6.92 -10.80 26.94
C SER A 124 -5.44 -10.43 26.75
N LYS A 125 -5.10 -9.81 25.61
CA LYS A 125 -3.76 -9.28 25.33
C LYS A 125 -3.47 -7.94 26.03
N THR A 126 -4.49 -7.30 26.55
CA THR A 126 -4.39 -6.02 27.28
C THR A 126 -5.21 -6.11 28.55
N ILE A 127 -4.83 -5.35 29.55
CA ILE A 127 -5.60 -5.22 30.78
C ILE A 127 -6.16 -3.79 30.90
N PRO A 128 -7.44 -3.62 31.33
CA PRO A 128 -7.97 -2.29 31.61
C PRO A 128 -7.18 -1.58 32.71
N PHE A 129 -6.98 -0.27 32.55
CA PHE A 129 -6.27 0.53 33.52
C PHE A 129 -6.81 0.39 34.95
N ASP A 130 -8.14 0.38 35.11
CA ASP A 130 -8.79 0.26 36.41
C ASP A 130 -8.56 -1.13 37.08
N LEU A 131 -8.17 -2.15 36.33
CA LEU A 131 -7.81 -3.47 36.84
C LEU A 131 -6.29 -3.60 37.11
N MET A 132 -5.50 -2.63 36.70
CA MET A 132 -4.04 -2.70 36.84
C MET A 132 -3.58 -2.63 38.29
N SER A 133 -4.29 -1.92 39.14
CA SER A 133 -4.06 -1.93 40.58
C SER A 133 -4.14 -3.32 41.25
N LEU A 134 -4.67 -4.33 40.52
CA LEU A 134 -4.66 -5.72 40.95
C LEU A 134 -3.36 -6.46 40.59
N VAL A 135 -2.66 -5.99 39.58
CA VAL A 135 -1.48 -6.65 39.01
C VAL A 135 -0.20 -5.96 39.44
N TYR A 136 -0.24 -4.63 39.51
CA TYR A 136 0.93 -3.81 39.81
C TYR A 136 0.87 -3.28 41.25
N PHE A 137 1.93 -3.53 41.97
CA PHE A 137 2.14 -3.02 43.33
C PHE A 137 3.52 -2.35 43.39
N GLU A 138 3.57 -1.09 43.82
CA GLU A 138 4.80 -0.33 43.93
C GLU A 138 5.81 -0.98 44.88
N GLU A 139 5.34 -1.72 45.89
CA GLU A 139 6.18 -2.46 46.81
C GLU A 139 7.01 -3.56 46.16
N CYS A 140 6.53 -4.11 45.04
CA CYS A 140 7.21 -5.19 44.32
C CYS A 140 8.08 -4.71 43.15
N TYR A 141 7.76 -3.57 42.58
CA TYR A 141 8.40 -3.13 41.34
C TYR A 141 8.45 -1.60 41.25
N ASP A 142 9.67 -1.06 41.32
CA ASP A 142 9.95 0.38 41.44
C ASP A 142 9.96 1.13 40.08
N ALA A 143 9.58 0.47 38.98
CA ALA A 143 9.51 1.10 37.66
C ALA A 143 8.09 1.61 37.35
N PRO A 144 7.97 2.63 36.48
CA PRO A 144 6.65 3.07 36.01
C PRO A 144 5.88 1.91 35.37
N TRP A 145 4.61 1.84 35.69
CA TRP A 145 3.74 0.82 35.16
C TRP A 145 3.68 0.85 33.62
N THR A 146 3.74 -0.33 33.00
CA THR A 146 3.50 -0.55 31.58
C THR A 146 2.44 -1.64 31.42
N ASP A 147 1.83 -1.75 30.24
CA ASP A 147 0.95 -2.84 29.86
C ASP A 147 1.70 -4.19 29.88
N TYR A 148 1.05 -5.30 29.51
CA TYR A 148 1.72 -6.57 29.36
C TYR A 148 2.96 -6.46 28.45
N SER A 149 4.05 -7.10 28.86
CA SER A 149 5.24 -7.25 28.04
C SER A 149 4.98 -8.20 26.87
N THR A 150 5.78 -8.13 25.82
CA THR A 150 5.57 -8.93 24.61
C THR A 150 6.86 -9.61 24.15
N HIS A 151 6.68 -10.83 23.62
CA HIS A 151 7.72 -11.58 22.92
C HIS A 151 7.23 -11.94 21.52
N GLU A 152 8.05 -11.72 20.49
CA GLU A 152 7.68 -12.01 19.12
C GLU A 152 8.39 -13.27 18.64
N ASP A 153 7.61 -14.34 18.39
CA ASP A 153 8.07 -15.59 17.80
C ASP A 153 6.90 -16.29 17.10
N SER A 154 7.19 -17.11 16.12
CA SER A 154 6.20 -17.99 15.49
C SER A 154 5.82 -19.20 16.35
N PHE A 155 6.61 -19.51 17.36
CA PHE A 155 6.40 -20.64 18.28
C PHE A 155 6.26 -20.16 19.71
N ALA A 156 5.38 -20.83 20.46
CA ALA A 156 5.27 -20.65 21.91
C ALA A 156 4.83 -21.95 22.59
N SER A 157 5.38 -22.21 23.75
CA SER A 157 5.00 -23.31 24.62
C SER A 157 4.32 -22.75 25.87
N LEU A 158 3.07 -23.15 26.12
CA LEU A 158 2.32 -22.78 27.32
C LEU A 158 2.29 -23.96 28.28
N SER A 159 2.60 -23.73 29.55
CA SER A 159 2.60 -24.75 30.60
C SER A 159 1.87 -24.26 31.85
N LEU A 160 1.31 -25.21 32.63
CA LEU A 160 0.71 -24.93 33.93
C LEU A 160 1.66 -25.32 35.05
N ARG A 161 1.66 -24.53 36.13
CA ARG A 161 2.50 -24.76 37.29
C ARG A 161 2.03 -25.95 38.17
N ASN A 162 0.77 -26.37 38.09
CA ASN A 162 0.25 -27.42 38.92
C ASN A 162 0.89 -28.79 38.57
N PRO A 163 1.56 -29.49 39.53
CA PRO A 163 2.18 -30.79 39.30
C PRO A 163 1.23 -31.86 38.76
N ASP A 164 -0.04 -31.84 39.22
CA ASP A 164 -1.08 -32.78 38.77
C ASP A 164 -1.52 -32.53 37.32
N LEU A 165 -1.22 -31.34 36.79
CA LEU A 165 -1.47 -30.92 35.44
C LEU A 165 -0.18 -30.78 34.63
N SER A 166 0.96 -31.26 35.11
CA SER A 166 2.30 -31.11 34.52
C SER A 166 2.41 -31.69 33.10
N ASN A 167 1.50 -32.57 32.69
CA ASN A 167 1.40 -33.07 31.31
C ASN A 167 0.58 -32.15 30.39
N SER A 168 0.21 -30.95 30.82
CA SER A 168 -0.60 -29.99 30.05
C SER A 168 0.23 -28.88 29.37
N THR A 169 1.41 -29.22 28.91
CA THR A 169 2.17 -28.31 28.02
C THR A 169 1.54 -28.33 26.65
N ALA A 170 1.20 -27.14 26.15
CA ALA A 170 0.62 -26.94 24.83
C ALA A 170 1.55 -26.13 23.95
N ASN A 171 1.89 -26.68 22.79
CA ASN A 171 2.73 -26.02 21.82
C ASN A 171 1.85 -25.30 20.77
N PHE A 172 2.12 -24.03 20.59
CA PHE A 172 1.45 -23.19 19.61
C PHE A 172 2.41 -22.80 18.50
N PHE A 173 1.98 -23.00 17.28
CA PHE A 173 2.74 -22.59 16.10
C PHE A 173 1.87 -21.67 15.25
N PHE A 174 2.30 -20.43 15.12
CA PHE A 174 1.58 -19.45 14.32
C PHE A 174 2.12 -19.42 12.89
N SER A 175 1.25 -19.72 11.93
CA SER A 175 1.59 -19.70 10.52
C SER A 175 0.46 -19.11 9.69
N GLN A 176 0.82 -18.40 8.63
CA GLN A 176 -0.10 -17.96 7.59
C GLN A 176 0.36 -18.52 6.25
N GLN A 177 -0.56 -19.14 5.50
CA GLN A 177 -0.26 -19.76 4.19
C GLN A 177 0.90 -20.77 4.27
N ASN A 178 0.94 -21.58 5.32
CA ASN A 178 2.00 -22.57 5.61
C ASN A 178 3.40 -21.97 5.81
N GLN A 179 3.52 -20.66 6.03
CA GLN A 179 4.77 -20.01 6.36
C GLN A 179 4.74 -19.57 7.83
N PRO A 180 5.80 -19.82 8.62
CA PRO A 180 5.93 -19.29 9.97
C PRO A 180 5.79 -17.77 9.93
N LYS A 181 4.99 -17.22 10.80
CA LYS A 181 4.83 -15.78 10.96
C LYS A 181 5.06 -15.41 12.41
N PRO A 182 5.78 -14.30 12.68
CA PRO A 182 5.90 -13.82 14.04
C PRO A 182 4.53 -13.48 14.60
N TYR A 183 4.27 -13.97 15.81
CA TYR A 183 3.10 -13.65 16.61
C TYR A 183 3.56 -12.96 17.88
N ARG A 184 2.80 -11.99 18.34
CA ARG A 184 3.13 -11.22 19.54
C ARG A 184 2.48 -11.90 20.75
N TRP A 185 3.32 -12.64 21.51
CA TRP A 185 2.95 -13.32 22.74
C TRP A 185 3.05 -12.34 23.90
N HIS A 186 1.95 -12.16 24.62
CA HIS A 186 1.89 -11.27 25.77
C HIS A 186 2.16 -12.03 27.05
N TYR A 187 2.78 -11.39 28.03
CA TYR A 187 3.07 -11.97 29.33
C TYR A 187 3.10 -10.88 30.42
N VAL A 188 2.90 -11.28 31.67
CA VAL A 188 3.10 -10.45 32.85
C VAL A 188 4.55 -10.58 33.28
N PRO A 189 5.30 -9.48 33.41
CA PRO A 189 6.67 -9.54 33.94
C PRO A 189 6.73 -10.24 35.30
N ILE A 190 7.72 -11.08 35.48
CA ILE A 190 7.86 -11.87 36.72
C ILE A 190 8.12 -10.94 37.93
N GLU A 191 8.70 -9.77 37.69
CA GLU A 191 9.00 -8.75 38.65
C GLU A 191 7.74 -8.18 39.33
N TYR A 192 6.56 -8.37 38.74
CA TYR A 192 5.29 -7.97 39.35
C TYR A 192 4.84 -8.94 40.46
N PHE A 193 5.49 -10.08 40.59
CA PHE A 193 5.19 -11.06 41.62
C PHE A 193 6.26 -11.04 42.70
N CYS A 194 5.87 -10.69 43.92
CA CYS A 194 6.73 -10.78 45.10
C CYS A 194 6.13 -11.66 46.17
N ASP A 195 6.99 -12.26 47.01
CA ASP A 195 6.59 -13.26 48.03
C ASP A 195 5.64 -12.72 49.09
N GLU A 196 5.62 -11.39 49.25
CA GLU A 196 4.81 -10.70 50.26
C GLU A 196 3.32 -10.59 49.85
N LEU A 197 3.02 -10.73 48.57
CA LEU A 197 1.69 -10.55 48.03
C LEU A 197 1.00 -11.89 47.73
N PRO A 198 -0.32 -11.96 47.86
CA PRO A 198 -1.08 -13.20 47.66
C PRO A 198 -1.30 -13.58 46.18
N GLN A 199 -0.71 -12.82 45.24
CA GLN A 199 -0.75 -13.18 43.83
C GLN A 199 0.28 -14.25 43.48
N HIS A 200 -0.08 -15.15 42.61
CA HIS A 200 0.81 -16.25 42.22
C HIS A 200 0.65 -16.64 40.75
N PRO A 201 1.76 -16.94 40.10
CA PRO A 201 1.74 -17.50 38.76
C PRO A 201 1.10 -18.87 38.73
N LEU A 202 0.23 -19.14 37.76
CA LEU A 202 -0.42 -20.41 37.51
C LEU A 202 0.08 -21.07 36.23
N GLY A 203 0.65 -20.31 35.30
CA GLY A 203 1.17 -20.80 34.03
C GLY A 203 2.25 -19.93 33.44
N TYR A 204 3.04 -20.53 32.56
CA TYR A 204 4.20 -19.91 31.96
C TYR A 204 4.20 -20.06 30.43
N LEU A 205 4.67 -19.05 29.75
CA LEU A 205 5.04 -19.01 28.34
C LEU A 205 6.52 -19.34 28.23
N ASN A 206 6.85 -20.34 27.40
CA ASN A 206 8.21 -20.84 27.19
C ASN A 206 8.98 -21.21 28.48
N GLY A 207 8.24 -21.49 29.56
CA GLY A 207 8.81 -21.85 30.87
C GLY A 207 9.39 -20.69 31.69
N GLU A 208 9.37 -19.46 31.17
CA GLU A 208 10.02 -18.30 31.74
C GLU A 208 9.04 -17.17 32.08
N TRP A 209 8.15 -16.83 31.16
CA TRP A 209 7.28 -15.66 31.28
C TRP A 209 5.89 -16.04 31.77
N VAL A 210 5.36 -15.26 32.72
CA VAL A 210 4.04 -15.55 33.29
C VAL A 210 2.95 -15.16 32.31
N ASN A 211 2.19 -16.16 31.80
CA ASN A 211 1.07 -15.94 30.91
C ASN A 211 -0.30 -16.17 31.56
N PHE A 212 -0.32 -16.79 32.72
CA PHE A 212 -1.53 -17.08 33.49
C PHE A 212 -1.25 -16.91 34.98
N ALA A 213 -2.05 -16.10 35.68
CA ALA A 213 -1.87 -15.82 37.08
C ALA A 213 -3.16 -15.54 37.81
N ALA A 214 -3.16 -15.76 39.11
CA ALA A 214 -4.26 -15.47 40.02
C ALA A 214 -3.96 -14.22 40.86
N PHE A 215 -4.93 -13.32 40.93
CA PHE A 215 -4.89 -12.08 41.71
C PHE A 215 -6.10 -12.06 42.67
N PRO A 216 -5.93 -12.29 43.96
CA PRO A 216 -6.99 -12.19 44.93
C PRO A 216 -7.58 -10.80 45.04
N HIS A 217 -8.89 -10.68 45.14
CA HIS A 217 -9.60 -9.44 45.36
C HIS A 217 -10.81 -9.65 46.27
N GLY A 218 -10.78 -9.07 47.44
CA GLY A 218 -11.80 -9.31 48.48
C GLY A 218 -11.88 -10.78 48.86
N LYS A 219 -13.06 -11.42 48.73
CA LYS A 219 -13.25 -12.85 48.98
C LYS A 219 -13.10 -13.74 47.75
N GLY A 220 -12.92 -13.14 46.56
CA GLY A 220 -12.78 -13.82 45.28
C GLY A 220 -11.41 -13.63 44.66
N ARG A 221 -11.30 -13.87 43.38
CA ARG A 221 -10.04 -13.74 42.63
C ARG A 221 -10.27 -13.42 41.14
N PHE A 222 -9.32 -12.70 40.57
CA PHE A 222 -9.14 -12.61 39.15
C PHE A 222 -8.18 -13.68 38.66
N LEU A 223 -8.50 -14.31 37.54
CA LEU A 223 -7.65 -15.22 36.79
C LEU A 223 -7.32 -14.55 35.46
N LEU A 224 -6.13 -13.98 35.32
CA LEU A 224 -5.71 -13.25 34.13
C LEU A 224 -4.85 -14.16 33.26
N HIS A 225 -5.22 -14.26 31.99
CA HIS A 225 -4.51 -15.03 30.98
C HIS A 225 -4.18 -14.14 29.77
N THR A 226 -2.91 -14.02 29.42
CA THR A 226 -2.46 -13.07 28.39
C THR A 226 -2.52 -13.61 26.97
N THR A 227 -2.87 -14.88 26.79
CA THR A 227 -2.83 -15.59 25.50
C THR A 227 -4.22 -16.07 25.09
N PRO A 228 -5.13 -15.17 24.63
CA PRO A 228 -6.52 -15.54 24.29
C PRO A 228 -6.62 -16.54 23.13
N ILE A 229 -5.63 -16.61 22.23
CA ILE A 229 -5.60 -17.56 21.12
C ILE A 229 -5.69 -19.02 21.58
N ALA A 230 -5.25 -19.33 22.81
CA ALA A 230 -5.36 -20.64 23.38
C ALA A 230 -6.82 -21.14 23.53
N PHE A 231 -7.76 -20.20 23.65
CA PHE A 231 -9.19 -20.46 23.85
C PHE A 231 -10.01 -20.36 22.56
N SER A 232 -9.37 -20.18 21.43
CA SER A 232 -10.00 -20.12 20.10
C SER A 232 -10.46 -21.50 19.63
N ASN A 233 -11.41 -21.56 18.70
CA ASN A 233 -11.87 -22.80 18.08
C ASN A 233 -10.69 -23.63 17.55
N PHE A 234 -9.74 -22.97 16.89
CA PHE A 234 -8.55 -23.61 16.32
C PHE A 234 -7.72 -24.33 17.38
N SER A 235 -7.57 -23.76 18.57
CA SER A 235 -6.79 -24.33 19.64
C SER A 235 -7.57 -25.39 20.41
N VAL A 236 -8.81 -25.10 20.78
CA VAL A 236 -9.65 -26.02 21.61
C VAL A 236 -9.96 -27.33 20.88
N LEU A 237 -10.04 -27.33 19.54
CA LEU A 237 -10.29 -28.54 18.76
C LEU A 237 -9.09 -29.50 18.69
N ARG A 238 -7.88 -29.02 18.96
CA ARG A 238 -6.65 -29.82 18.93
C ARG A 238 -6.48 -30.56 20.29
N PRO A 239 -6.25 -31.86 20.29
CA PRO A 239 -6.13 -32.62 21.54
C PRO A 239 -5.01 -32.12 22.47
N GLU A 240 -3.91 -31.65 21.88
CA GLU A 240 -2.72 -31.19 22.60
C GLU A 240 -2.98 -29.90 23.37
N THR A 241 -3.62 -28.91 22.72
CA THR A 241 -3.93 -27.63 23.34
C THR A 241 -5.19 -27.67 24.19
N ARG A 242 -6.12 -28.58 23.89
CA ARG A 242 -7.34 -28.76 24.66
C ARG A 242 -7.03 -29.12 26.12
N ARG A 243 -6.07 -30.03 26.39
CA ARG A 243 -5.69 -30.40 27.77
C ARG A 243 -5.20 -29.18 28.56
N TYR A 244 -4.45 -28.30 27.94
CA TYR A 244 -4.05 -27.06 28.57
C TYR A 244 -5.26 -26.19 28.92
N VAL A 245 -6.20 -26.01 27.99
CA VAL A 245 -7.43 -25.24 28.22
C VAL A 245 -8.28 -25.88 29.34
N GLU A 246 -8.42 -27.19 29.36
CA GLU A 246 -9.11 -27.91 30.44
C GLU A 246 -8.47 -27.64 31.81
N GLY A 247 -7.12 -27.64 31.87
CA GLY A 247 -6.38 -27.31 33.07
C GLY A 247 -6.57 -25.86 33.54
N VAL A 248 -6.64 -24.92 32.61
CA VAL A 248 -6.97 -23.52 32.94
C VAL A 248 -8.39 -23.38 33.44
N LEU A 249 -9.38 -24.03 32.78
CA LEU A 249 -10.79 -23.97 33.16
C LEU A 249 -11.11 -24.70 34.45
N ALA A 250 -10.29 -25.68 34.84
CA ALA A 250 -10.39 -26.36 36.12
C ALA A 250 -10.17 -25.40 37.32
N GLN A 251 -9.59 -24.22 37.09
CA GLN A 251 -9.45 -23.17 38.10
C GLN A 251 -10.75 -22.39 38.36
N LEU A 252 -11.79 -22.56 37.53
CA LEU A 252 -13.08 -21.90 37.71
C LEU A 252 -13.83 -22.49 38.89
N SER A 253 -14.57 -21.65 39.61
CA SER A 253 -15.45 -22.05 40.72
C SER A 253 -16.64 -22.89 40.23
N THR A 254 -17.32 -23.58 41.15
CA THR A 254 -18.41 -24.55 40.84
C THR A 254 -19.73 -23.89 40.41
N GLY A 255 -19.91 -22.60 40.57
CA GLY A 255 -21.15 -21.88 40.25
C GLY A 255 -21.38 -21.55 38.77
N ASN A 256 -22.39 -20.77 38.52
CA ASN A 256 -22.78 -20.36 37.18
C ASN A 256 -21.67 -19.57 36.43
N ILE A 257 -21.74 -19.58 35.14
CA ILE A 257 -20.79 -18.89 34.25
C ILE A 257 -21.51 -17.74 33.57
N TYR A 258 -21.02 -16.51 33.78
CA TYR A 258 -21.43 -15.29 33.09
C TYR A 258 -20.46 -15.02 31.95
N TRP A 259 -20.87 -15.28 30.73
CA TRP A 259 -20.07 -15.10 29.54
C TRP A 259 -20.21 -13.68 29.03
N ASP A 260 -19.11 -12.94 28.96
CA ASP A 260 -19.13 -11.59 28.44
C ASP A 260 -18.95 -11.57 26.91
N ALA A 261 -20.03 -11.20 26.22
CA ALA A 261 -20.06 -11.00 24.79
C ALA A 261 -19.94 -9.51 24.38
N VAL A 262 -19.89 -8.57 25.35
CA VAL A 262 -20.05 -7.13 25.14
C VAL A 262 -18.72 -6.40 25.13
N SER A 263 -17.84 -6.71 26.06
CA SER A 263 -16.63 -5.92 26.36
C SER A 263 -15.48 -6.16 25.39
N ARG A 264 -15.68 -6.96 24.33
CA ARG A 264 -14.63 -7.27 23.35
C ARG A 264 -14.37 -6.09 22.44
N VAL A 265 -13.10 -5.72 22.33
CA VAL A 265 -12.59 -4.73 21.37
C VAL A 265 -11.31 -5.26 20.73
N PRO A 266 -10.93 -4.78 19.53
CA PRO A 266 -9.62 -5.08 18.95
C PRO A 266 -8.48 -4.61 19.87
N GLU A 267 -7.33 -5.27 19.80
CA GLU A 267 -6.15 -4.95 20.62
C GLU A 267 -5.76 -3.47 20.53
N ALA A 268 -5.69 -2.91 19.33
CA ALA A 268 -5.35 -1.50 19.12
C ALA A 268 -6.33 -0.54 19.82
N VAL A 269 -7.63 -0.87 19.83
CA VAL A 269 -8.66 -0.09 20.52
C VAL A 269 -8.52 -0.23 22.04
N GLY A 270 -8.26 -1.45 22.51
CA GLY A 270 -8.05 -1.74 23.93
C GLY A 270 -6.85 -0.97 24.48
N ARG A 271 -5.70 -1.05 23.82
CA ARG A 271 -4.49 -0.32 24.21
C ARG A 271 -4.74 1.18 24.33
N ARG A 272 -5.37 1.77 23.32
CA ARG A 272 -5.70 3.19 23.34
C ARG A 272 -6.68 3.60 24.43
N ARG A 273 -7.71 2.79 24.66
CA ARG A 273 -8.76 3.09 25.67
C ARG A 273 -8.34 2.78 27.09
N ASN A 274 -7.48 1.79 27.26
CA ASN A 274 -6.99 1.40 28.60
C ASN A 274 -5.85 2.27 29.12
N GLY A 275 -5.43 3.29 28.36
CA GLY A 275 -4.50 4.32 28.83
C GLY A 275 -3.02 3.92 28.86
N SER A 276 -2.66 2.75 28.33
CA SER A 276 -1.27 2.30 28.27
C SER A 276 -0.41 3.09 27.27
N ASP A 277 -1.00 4.00 26.51
CA ASP A 277 -0.31 4.77 25.48
C ASP A 277 -0.56 6.28 25.64
N PHE A 278 -0.08 6.85 26.76
CA PHE A 278 -0.05 8.30 26.94
C PHE A 278 0.96 8.99 26.00
N SER A 279 1.93 8.27 25.46
CA SER A 279 3.00 8.82 24.62
C SER A 279 2.67 8.89 23.14
N ASN A 280 1.71 8.11 22.66
CA ASN A 280 1.29 8.07 21.27
C ASN A 280 -0.22 8.30 21.18
N ARG A 281 -0.61 9.55 21.15
CA ARG A 281 -1.83 9.92 20.41
C ARG A 281 -1.52 9.68 18.93
N ASP A 282 -1.43 8.41 18.55
CA ASP A 282 -1.45 8.02 17.16
C ASP A 282 -2.81 8.40 16.60
N TYR A 283 -2.83 9.58 16.01
CA TYR A 283 -3.89 10.03 15.12
C TYR A 283 -3.99 9.13 13.87
N ASP A 284 -3.14 8.10 13.76
CA ASP A 284 -2.98 7.31 12.54
C ASP A 284 -4.08 6.25 12.31
N ASP A 285 -4.81 5.82 13.32
CA ASP A 285 -5.87 4.81 13.12
C ASP A 285 -7.29 5.39 12.98
N GLU A 286 -7.52 6.61 13.37
CA GLU A 286 -8.68 7.35 12.89
C GLU A 286 -8.26 8.21 11.70
N HIS A 287 -8.24 7.62 10.51
CA HIS A 287 -8.18 8.43 9.30
C HIS A 287 -9.15 9.59 9.44
N LEU A 288 -8.66 10.81 9.20
CA LEU A 288 -9.47 12.03 9.25
C LEU A 288 -10.81 11.84 8.53
N LEU A 289 -10.81 11.02 7.49
CA LEU A 289 -11.98 10.59 6.75
C LEU A 289 -12.95 9.75 7.58
N SER A 290 -12.47 8.89 8.47
CA SER A 290 -13.33 8.08 9.35
C SER A 290 -14.07 8.95 10.36
N TYR A 291 -13.39 9.97 10.92
CA TYR A 291 -14.02 10.95 11.79
C TYR A 291 -15.09 11.77 11.05
N ILE A 292 -14.77 12.24 9.83
CA ILE A 292 -15.70 12.99 8.97
C ILE A 292 -16.95 12.14 8.67
N LEU A 293 -16.77 10.86 8.33
CA LEU A 293 -17.89 9.98 7.96
C LEU A 293 -18.75 9.52 9.16
N LYS A 294 -18.21 9.55 10.38
CA LYS A 294 -18.95 9.25 11.61
C LYS A 294 -19.92 10.39 12.01
N GLN A 295 -19.62 11.62 11.61
CA GLN A 295 -20.47 12.78 11.91
C GLN A 295 -21.45 13.01 10.75
N PRO A 296 -22.78 12.85 10.93
CA PRO A 296 -23.74 12.94 9.82
C PRO A 296 -23.62 14.23 9.00
N ALA A 297 -23.44 15.37 9.66
CA ALA A 297 -23.27 16.66 8.99
C ALA A 297 -22.00 16.75 8.14
N LEU A 298 -20.88 16.25 8.66
CA LEU A 298 -19.60 16.23 7.93
C LEU A 298 -19.59 15.19 6.81
N ALA A 299 -20.24 14.05 7.01
CA ALA A 299 -20.40 13.02 5.98
C ALA A 299 -21.17 13.55 4.76
N TRP A 300 -22.28 14.28 4.99
CA TRP A 300 -23.02 14.93 3.91
C TRP A 300 -22.18 15.99 3.19
N ALA A 301 -21.43 16.81 3.94
CA ALA A 301 -20.52 17.80 3.35
C ALA A 301 -19.43 17.12 2.49
N TRP A 302 -18.87 16.00 2.94
CA TRP A 302 -17.90 15.20 2.20
C TRP A 302 -18.48 14.63 0.90
N TYR A 303 -19.68 14.03 0.96
CA TYR A 303 -20.33 13.51 -0.24
C TYR A 303 -20.65 14.60 -1.25
N LEU A 304 -21.06 15.77 -0.78
CA LEU A 304 -21.34 16.93 -1.63
C LEU A 304 -20.04 17.45 -2.30
N LEU A 305 -18.93 17.52 -1.57
CA LEU A 305 -17.62 17.86 -2.10
C LEU A 305 -17.15 16.84 -3.15
N ALA A 306 -17.30 15.56 -2.87
CA ALA A 306 -16.95 14.48 -3.80
C ALA A 306 -17.80 14.55 -5.07
N ALA A 307 -19.11 14.79 -4.94
CA ALA A 307 -20.01 14.98 -6.08
C ALA A 307 -19.63 16.22 -6.91
N LEU A 308 -19.31 17.35 -6.26
CA LEU A 308 -18.83 18.56 -6.92
C LEU A 308 -17.50 18.32 -7.68
N ALA A 309 -16.57 17.59 -7.08
CA ALA A 309 -15.31 17.22 -7.71
C ALA A 309 -15.53 16.35 -8.97
N ILE A 310 -16.44 15.38 -8.90
CA ILE A 310 -16.83 14.56 -10.05
C ILE A 310 -17.45 15.41 -11.15
N VAL A 311 -18.40 16.27 -10.79
CA VAL A 311 -19.03 17.21 -11.74
C VAL A 311 -17.98 18.11 -12.37
N TRP A 312 -17.06 18.68 -11.58
CA TRP A 312 -15.99 19.52 -12.08
C TRP A 312 -15.06 18.75 -13.05
N LEU A 313 -14.69 17.50 -12.72
CA LEU A 313 -13.90 16.63 -13.60
C LEU A 313 -14.63 16.35 -14.92
N VAL A 314 -15.93 16.06 -14.88
CA VAL A 314 -16.74 15.83 -16.09
C VAL A 314 -16.79 17.06 -16.99
N PHE A 315 -16.97 18.27 -16.39
CA PHE A 315 -16.96 19.51 -17.15
C PHE A 315 -15.55 19.88 -17.68
N ARG A 316 -14.50 19.57 -16.92
CA ARG A 316 -13.13 19.84 -17.32
C ARG A 316 -12.60 18.80 -18.33
N ALA A 317 -13.09 17.57 -18.28
CA ALA A 317 -12.77 16.51 -19.24
C ALA A 317 -13.34 16.77 -20.64
N LYS A 318 -14.29 17.73 -20.79
CA LYS A 318 -14.62 18.23 -22.12
C LYS A 318 -13.34 18.78 -22.74
N ARG A 319 -12.82 18.06 -23.73
CA ARG A 319 -11.73 18.53 -24.59
C ARG A 319 -12.07 19.95 -25.00
N ARG A 320 -11.32 20.93 -24.51
CA ARG A 320 -11.28 22.24 -25.13
C ARG A 320 -10.79 21.96 -26.54
N GLN A 321 -11.71 21.93 -27.52
CA GLN A 321 -11.29 22.01 -28.91
C GLN A 321 -10.39 23.25 -28.97
N ARG A 322 -9.15 23.06 -29.32
CA ARG A 322 -8.28 24.19 -29.65
C ARG A 322 -9.07 25.02 -30.63
N ILE A 323 -9.28 26.28 -30.31
CA ILE A 323 -9.69 27.31 -31.27
C ILE A 323 -8.89 27.01 -32.51
N ILE A 324 -9.57 26.72 -33.64
CA ILE A 324 -8.94 26.41 -34.91
C ILE A 324 -7.83 27.43 -35.08
N PRO A 325 -6.54 27.03 -35.09
CA PRO A 325 -5.47 28.01 -35.25
C PRO A 325 -5.79 28.71 -36.55
N ILE A 326 -5.80 30.05 -36.53
CA ILE A 326 -5.82 30.85 -37.72
C ILE A 326 -4.62 30.34 -38.49
N LEU A 327 -4.87 29.55 -39.54
CA LEU A 327 -3.80 29.06 -40.42
C LEU A 327 -3.10 30.30 -40.91
N PRO A 328 -1.79 30.54 -40.63
CA PRO A 328 -1.05 31.59 -41.28
C PRO A 328 -1.17 31.32 -42.77
N LYS A 329 -1.46 32.39 -43.51
CA LYS A 329 -1.50 32.42 -44.98
C LYS A 329 -0.31 31.59 -45.47
N ASN A 330 -0.53 30.65 -46.43
CA ASN A 330 0.48 29.77 -46.99
C ASN A 330 1.81 30.49 -47.19
N GLU A 331 2.65 30.51 -46.18
CA GLU A 331 4.05 30.83 -46.36
C GLU A 331 4.66 29.64 -47.09
N ASN A 332 5.43 29.95 -48.10
CA ASN A 332 5.98 29.02 -49.08
C ASN A 332 6.79 27.95 -48.33
N SER A 333 6.17 26.85 -48.01
CA SER A 333 6.77 25.73 -47.23
C SER A 333 8.05 25.21 -47.90
N SER A 334 8.18 25.44 -49.22
CA SER A 334 9.38 25.13 -49.97
C SER A 334 10.58 25.99 -49.57
N HIS A 335 10.36 27.26 -49.25
CA HIS A 335 11.45 28.15 -48.82
C HIS A 335 11.94 27.79 -47.41
N GLU A 336 11.02 27.45 -46.50
CA GLU A 336 11.37 27.03 -45.15
C GLU A 336 12.08 25.68 -45.14
N PHE A 337 11.64 24.75 -46.01
CA PHE A 337 12.30 23.47 -46.21
C PHE A 337 13.72 23.62 -46.74
N ILE A 338 13.90 24.45 -47.78
CA ILE A 338 15.23 24.74 -48.36
C ILE A 338 16.14 25.38 -47.33
N SER A 339 15.61 26.34 -46.55
CA SER A 339 16.37 27.00 -45.48
C SER A 339 16.81 25.97 -44.40
N THR A 340 15.93 25.06 -44.04
CA THR A 340 16.23 24.01 -43.04
C THR A 340 17.32 23.06 -43.55
N ILE A 341 17.26 22.65 -44.82
CA ILE A 341 18.29 21.78 -45.43
C ILE A 341 19.61 22.53 -45.54
N ALA A 342 19.59 23.81 -45.95
CA ALA A 342 20.80 24.63 -46.00
C ALA A 342 21.44 24.77 -44.61
N HIS A 343 20.66 25.04 -43.58
CA HIS A 343 21.14 25.08 -42.19
C HIS A 343 21.74 23.73 -41.71
N LEU A 344 21.14 22.62 -42.12
CA LEU A 344 21.66 21.29 -41.77
C LEU A 344 23.04 21.06 -42.38
N HIS A 345 23.19 21.32 -43.70
CA HIS A 345 24.47 21.17 -44.39
C HIS A 345 25.54 22.13 -43.85
N PHE A 346 25.17 23.34 -43.49
CA PHE A 346 26.08 24.32 -42.89
C PHE A 346 26.55 23.85 -41.50
N ARG A 347 25.63 23.34 -40.69
CA ARG A 347 25.93 22.85 -39.34
C ARG A 347 26.82 21.60 -39.36
N GLU A 348 26.65 20.73 -40.34
CA GLU A 348 27.45 19.51 -40.52
C GLU A 348 28.83 19.83 -41.16
N LYS A 349 29.09 21.08 -41.54
CA LYS A 349 30.31 21.51 -42.26
C LYS A 349 30.60 20.68 -43.51
N ASN A 350 29.57 20.14 -44.16
CA ASN A 350 29.69 19.31 -45.36
C ASN A 350 29.80 20.20 -46.63
N TYR A 351 30.85 21.01 -46.70
CA TYR A 351 31.08 21.95 -47.81
C TYR A 351 31.36 21.22 -49.13
N ALA A 352 31.97 20.06 -49.13
CA ALA A 352 32.18 19.24 -50.32
C ALA A 352 30.84 18.77 -50.92
N GLY A 353 29.92 18.24 -50.07
CA GLY A 353 28.58 17.81 -50.50
C GLY A 353 27.76 18.97 -51.08
N LEU A 354 27.82 20.13 -50.41
CA LEU A 354 27.14 21.36 -50.88
C LEU A 354 27.67 21.84 -52.22
N SER A 355 29.00 21.86 -52.41
CA SER A 355 29.66 22.24 -53.67
C SER A 355 29.31 21.27 -54.81
N ALA A 356 29.28 19.97 -54.52
CA ALA A 356 28.88 18.95 -55.51
C ALA A 356 27.42 19.09 -55.92
N GLN A 357 26.51 19.39 -54.98
CA GLN A 357 25.10 19.64 -55.26
C GLN A 357 24.90 20.93 -56.09
N GLY A 358 25.60 22.03 -55.72
CA GLY A 358 25.60 23.27 -56.50
C GLY A 358 26.07 23.06 -57.91
N MET A 359 27.16 22.30 -58.08
CA MET A 359 27.69 21.99 -59.41
C MET A 359 26.73 21.14 -60.27
N ARG A 360 26.05 20.15 -59.66
CA ARG A 360 25.02 19.38 -60.37
C ARG A 360 23.86 20.27 -60.85
N HIS A 361 23.43 21.19 -59.99
CA HIS A 361 22.36 22.12 -60.37
C HIS A 361 22.83 23.08 -61.49
N PHE A 362 24.03 23.59 -61.39
CA PHE A 362 24.65 24.42 -62.41
C PHE A 362 24.75 23.71 -63.79
N LEU A 363 25.22 22.45 -63.78
CA LEU A 363 25.29 21.60 -64.99
C LEU A 363 23.89 21.30 -65.57
N ALA A 364 22.89 21.11 -64.72
CA ALA A 364 21.51 20.94 -65.17
C ALA A 364 20.97 22.18 -65.88
N GLN A 365 21.27 23.37 -65.33
CA GLN A 365 20.91 24.65 -65.98
C GLN A 365 21.63 24.86 -67.29
N LEU A 366 22.94 24.53 -67.40
CA LEU A 366 23.69 24.61 -68.64
C LEU A 366 23.09 23.68 -69.69
N ARG A 367 22.65 22.50 -69.33
CA ARG A 367 21.96 21.54 -70.19
C ARG A 367 20.63 22.12 -70.69
N GLU A 368 19.82 22.64 -69.76
CA GLU A 368 18.47 23.16 -70.06
C GLU A 368 18.55 24.43 -70.96
N ARG A 369 19.45 25.39 -70.65
CA ARG A 369 19.53 26.64 -71.36
C ARG A 369 20.31 26.55 -72.66
N TYR A 370 21.43 25.86 -72.69
CA TYR A 370 22.37 25.83 -73.81
C TYR A 370 22.46 24.47 -74.49
N GLY A 371 21.75 23.45 -74.04
CA GLY A 371 21.79 22.12 -74.63
C GLY A 371 23.15 21.42 -74.51
N LEU A 372 24.01 21.88 -73.58
CA LEU A 372 25.37 21.36 -73.40
C LEU A 372 25.40 20.37 -72.24
N VAL A 373 25.96 19.17 -72.47
CA VAL A 373 26.17 18.13 -71.45
C VAL A 373 27.70 18.11 -71.21
N ALA A 374 28.09 18.40 -69.96
CA ALA A 374 29.50 18.30 -69.60
C ALA A 374 29.87 16.80 -69.56
N PRO A 375 30.96 16.40 -70.18
CA PRO A 375 31.46 15.05 -70.12
C PRO A 375 31.90 14.76 -68.67
N MET A 376 31.37 13.68 -68.10
CA MET A 376 31.73 13.26 -66.73
C MET A 376 32.81 12.19 -66.80
N ASP A 377 33.78 12.26 -65.92
CA ASP A 377 34.77 11.22 -65.75
C ASP A 377 34.17 10.03 -65.01
N PRO A 378 34.21 8.81 -65.59
CA PRO A 378 33.56 7.64 -64.95
C PRO A 378 34.22 7.21 -63.65
N GLU A 379 35.51 7.52 -63.42
CA GLU A 379 36.25 7.06 -62.21
C GLU A 379 36.11 8.05 -61.04
N SER A 380 36.17 9.36 -61.35
CA SER A 380 36.13 10.43 -60.31
C SER A 380 34.71 11.02 -60.11
N GLY A 381 33.80 10.83 -61.04
CA GLY A 381 32.47 11.47 -61.04
C GLY A 381 32.53 13.00 -61.23
N LEU A 382 33.66 13.53 -61.58
CA LEU A 382 33.88 14.97 -61.82
C LEU A 382 33.66 15.31 -63.27
N PRO A 383 33.24 16.55 -63.62
CA PRO A 383 33.13 16.97 -64.97
C PRO A 383 34.53 17.04 -65.60
N ARG A 384 34.72 16.40 -66.76
CA ARG A 384 35.96 16.52 -67.53
C ARG A 384 36.19 17.94 -68.07
N THR A 385 37.38 18.41 -67.91
CA THR A 385 37.85 19.69 -68.55
C THR A 385 38.26 19.41 -69.96
N ASP A 386 37.29 19.30 -70.89
CA ASP A 386 37.54 19.19 -72.33
C ASP A 386 37.51 20.58 -72.96
N ASP A 387 38.54 20.96 -73.70
CA ASP A 387 38.65 22.26 -74.33
C ASP A 387 37.50 22.55 -75.33
N ASP A 388 37.02 21.51 -76.03
CA ASP A 388 35.87 21.63 -76.94
C ASP A 388 34.56 21.98 -76.19
N PHE A 389 34.37 21.47 -74.96
CA PHE A 389 33.21 21.82 -74.13
C PHE A 389 33.28 23.30 -73.72
N PHE A 390 34.42 23.79 -73.28
CA PHE A 390 34.56 25.18 -72.82
C PHE A 390 34.43 26.18 -74.02
N HIS A 391 34.93 25.87 -75.21
CA HIS A 391 34.72 26.67 -76.39
C HIS A 391 33.24 26.76 -76.81
N LYS A 392 32.54 25.63 -76.77
CA LYS A 392 31.10 25.60 -77.01
C LYS A 392 30.26 26.33 -75.97
N LEU A 393 30.67 26.24 -74.73
CA LEU A 393 30.00 26.93 -73.62
C LEU A 393 30.18 28.43 -73.71
N ALA A 394 31.42 28.91 -73.92
CA ALA A 394 31.73 30.31 -74.10
C ALA A 394 31.00 30.93 -75.31
N ALA A 395 30.94 30.20 -76.41
CA ALA A 395 30.26 30.67 -77.62
C ALA A 395 28.71 30.72 -77.45
N ARG A 396 28.09 29.83 -76.70
CA ARG A 396 26.61 29.78 -76.49
C ARG A 396 26.11 30.66 -75.38
N ALA A 397 26.91 30.83 -74.30
CA ALA A 397 26.57 31.66 -73.16
C ALA A 397 27.02 33.12 -73.29
N GLU A 398 27.78 33.46 -74.35
CA GLU A 398 28.39 34.78 -74.55
C GLU A 398 29.27 35.27 -73.39
N VAL A 399 29.88 34.29 -72.65
CA VAL A 399 30.75 34.59 -71.51
C VAL A 399 32.19 34.19 -71.81
N PRO A 400 33.20 34.96 -71.35
CA PRO A 400 34.61 34.65 -71.59
C PRO A 400 34.97 33.24 -71.08
N GLU A 401 35.65 32.48 -71.95
CA GLU A 401 36.06 31.06 -71.61
C GLU A 401 36.82 30.94 -70.27
N PRO A 402 37.72 31.90 -69.89
CA PRO A 402 38.41 31.85 -68.61
C PRO A 402 37.46 31.79 -67.39
N GLU A 403 36.28 32.42 -67.46
CA GLU A 403 35.28 32.38 -66.35
C GLU A 403 34.61 31.01 -66.24
N ALA A 404 34.28 30.43 -67.36
CA ALA A 404 33.77 29.04 -67.35
C ALA A 404 34.82 28.05 -66.76
N ARG A 405 36.06 28.11 -67.21
CA ARG A 405 37.16 27.30 -66.68
C ARG A 405 37.41 27.51 -65.22
N ARG A 406 37.27 28.71 -64.72
CA ARG A 406 37.42 29.05 -63.29
C ARG A 406 36.40 28.31 -62.43
N ILE A 407 35.16 28.19 -62.85
CA ILE A 407 34.13 27.45 -62.09
C ILE A 407 34.50 25.97 -61.93
N PHE A 408 34.91 25.30 -62.98
CA PHE A 408 35.31 23.93 -62.99
C PHE A 408 36.58 23.68 -62.16
N SER A 409 37.57 24.60 -62.25
CA SER A 409 38.76 24.52 -61.40
C SER A 409 38.44 24.71 -59.92
N LEU A 410 37.61 25.72 -59.57
CA LEU A 410 37.16 25.87 -58.20
C LEU A 410 36.39 24.66 -57.68
N HIS A 411 35.56 24.00 -58.50
CA HIS A 411 34.89 22.79 -58.13
C HIS A 411 35.88 21.63 -57.89
N ALA A 412 36.83 21.41 -58.77
CA ALA A 412 37.87 20.41 -58.57
C ALA A 412 38.70 20.65 -57.31
N ASP A 413 39.04 21.92 -57.03
CA ASP A 413 39.74 22.31 -55.81
C ASP A 413 38.94 22.01 -54.53
N THR A 414 37.60 22.20 -54.58
CA THR A 414 36.74 21.88 -53.43
C THR A 414 36.59 20.38 -53.19
N GLN A 415 36.82 19.53 -54.17
CA GLN A 415 36.79 18.08 -54.05
C GLN A 415 38.15 17.45 -53.71
N GLN A 416 39.23 18.09 -54.14
CA GLN A 416 40.61 17.56 -54.04
C GLN A 416 41.32 18.00 -52.74
N TYR A 417 40.98 19.16 -52.21
CA TYR A 417 41.59 19.77 -51.01
C TYR A 417 40.58 19.80 -49.87
N GLU A 418 41.05 19.99 -48.58
CA GLU A 418 40.18 20.14 -47.43
C GLU A 418 39.03 21.12 -47.71
N PRO A 419 37.78 20.66 -47.59
CA PRO A 419 36.62 21.49 -47.89
C PRO A 419 36.49 22.63 -46.87
N SER A 420 36.48 23.87 -47.34
CA SER A 420 36.31 25.06 -46.49
C SER A 420 35.12 25.89 -46.94
N GLU A 421 34.49 26.60 -46.00
CA GLU A 421 33.38 27.52 -46.26
C GLU A 421 33.74 28.53 -47.35
N LYS A 422 34.94 29.09 -47.28
CA LYS A 422 35.42 30.10 -48.25
C LYS A 422 35.42 29.54 -49.68
N ARG A 423 35.98 28.34 -49.91
CA ARG A 423 36.03 27.72 -51.22
C ARG A 423 34.65 27.39 -51.79
N ALA A 424 33.74 26.92 -50.93
CA ALA A 424 32.36 26.65 -51.33
C ALA A 424 31.62 27.95 -51.71
N MET A 425 31.85 29.03 -50.97
CA MET A 425 31.30 30.34 -51.26
C MET A 425 31.89 30.95 -52.58
N ASP A 426 33.21 30.85 -52.75
CA ASP A 426 33.88 31.34 -54.00
C ASP A 426 33.33 30.60 -55.21
N LEU A 427 33.11 29.30 -55.13
CA LEU A 427 32.47 28.50 -56.19
C LEU A 427 31.05 28.97 -56.48
N HIS A 428 30.25 29.15 -55.41
CA HIS A 428 28.85 29.58 -55.53
C HIS A 428 28.76 30.95 -56.21
N LEU A 429 29.57 31.93 -55.76
CA LEU A 429 29.62 33.25 -56.31
C LEU A 429 30.08 33.25 -57.80
N ALA A 430 31.03 32.37 -58.14
CA ALA A 430 31.47 32.22 -59.50
C ALA A 430 30.37 31.64 -60.41
N MET A 431 29.61 30.66 -59.94
CA MET A 431 28.48 30.13 -60.71
C MET A 431 27.34 31.13 -60.86
N GLU A 432 27.03 31.92 -59.82
CA GLU A 432 26.01 32.95 -59.86
C GLU A 432 26.39 34.09 -60.79
N ALA A 433 27.65 34.56 -60.72
CA ALA A 433 28.17 35.55 -61.61
C ALA A 433 28.12 35.12 -63.09
N PHE A 434 28.48 33.88 -63.38
CA PHE A 434 28.37 33.26 -64.69
C PHE A 434 26.93 33.25 -65.21
N LEU A 435 25.97 32.74 -64.37
CA LEU A 435 24.56 32.66 -64.75
C LEU A 435 23.90 34.01 -64.93
N SER A 436 24.36 35.04 -64.22
CA SER A 436 23.88 36.43 -64.36
C SER A 436 24.47 37.16 -65.59
N ALA A 437 25.69 36.83 -65.97
CA ALA A 437 26.35 37.38 -67.14
C ALA A 437 25.94 36.67 -68.45
N ALA A 438 25.53 35.43 -68.35
CA ALA A 438 25.15 34.62 -69.52
C ALA A 438 23.74 34.98 -70.03
N LYS A 439 23.67 35.27 -71.35
CA LYS A 439 22.43 35.61 -72.06
C LYS A 439 21.66 34.40 -72.54
#